data_f27206a3ee56693ba0d493942e04798d
#
_entry.id   f27206a3ee56693ba0d493942e04798d
#
_cell.length_a   1.000
_cell.length_b   1.000
_cell.length_c   1.000
_cell.angle_alpha   90.00
_cell.angle_beta   90.00
_cell.angle_gamma   90.00
#
_symmetry.space_group_name_H-M   'P 1'
#
loop_
_entity.id
_entity.type
_entity.pdbx_description
1 polymer ?
#
loop_
_entity_poly.entity_id
_entity_poly.type
_entity_poly.pdbx_seq_one_letter_code
_entity_poly.pdbx_strand_id
1 'polypeptide(L)'
;MYEPKERLVLAIDFEGKVVQHSLCDNVLEPCFSRRFIRDNYAGQIGKGTHDGLDRLADAMRHYFFSRKAADEAAHRAAGLPYRPMEEWDYADGWVLKGDFSKFFYTLVHAICFEKAKKALAFLSDPELRDFVEWLLWLIIDSTPDPGIPIGNQSSQLLALLYLDDFDHWLRDDLGLVYGRYMDDFYIISSDKLLLRRILKEIEDYIKPLGLRLNNKTQIFPLKNGIDFLGFHTYLTSTGKVVRKVRAKSIDNMKRKIRKYRGLVDSGRMMLESVLQSYASWCGHISHGNTYHLRQNMDAYFFGYFPELRPTPKGENTHGPKTEQPRKQGEGEVRHHSRQADHLARG
;
A
#
# COMPACT_ATOMS: atom_id res chain seq x y z
N MET A 1 4.40 25.82 10.39
CA MET A 1 4.93 24.79 11.31
C MET A 1 4.18 23.50 11.00
N TYR A 2 4.85 22.39 10.66
CA TYR A 2 4.19 21.10 10.41
C TYR A 2 4.26 20.33 11.72
N GLU A 3 3.18 20.35 12.46
CA GLU A 3 3.01 19.44 13.60
C GLU A 3 2.62 18.08 13.04
N PRO A 4 3.37 17.00 13.32
CA PRO A 4 2.88 15.67 13.05
C PRO A 4 1.59 15.48 13.87
N LYS A 5 0.55 14.89 13.27
CA LYS A 5 -0.66 14.53 14.02
C LYS A 5 -0.21 13.64 15.19
N GLU A 6 -0.41 14.08 16.40
CA GLU A 6 -0.28 13.25 17.59
C GLU A 6 -1.28 12.10 17.49
N ARG A 7 -0.79 10.89 17.63
CA ARG A 7 -1.60 9.69 17.71
C ARG A 7 -1.21 8.96 18.96
N LEU A 8 -2.19 8.67 19.80
CA LEU A 8 -1.97 7.79 20.95
C LEU A 8 -1.75 6.37 20.41
N VAL A 9 -0.52 5.88 20.53
CA VAL A 9 -0.15 4.50 20.19
C VAL A 9 -0.08 3.74 21.50
N LEU A 10 -0.93 2.72 21.63
CA LEU A 10 -0.91 1.83 22.79
C LEU A 10 0.07 0.69 22.48
N ALA A 11 1.29 0.85 23.01
CA ALA A 11 2.29 -0.19 22.92
C ALA A 11 2.03 -1.23 24.01
N ILE A 12 1.77 -2.47 23.61
CA ILE A 12 1.77 -3.64 24.48
C ILE A 12 3.21 -4.09 24.75
N ASP A 13 3.42 -4.84 25.83
CA ASP A 13 4.69 -5.45 26.17
C ASP A 13 5.17 -6.44 25.08
N PHE A 14 6.38 -6.95 25.25
CA PHE A 14 6.97 -7.87 24.27
C PHE A 14 6.21 -9.20 24.21
N GLU A 15 5.80 -9.75 25.33
CA GLU A 15 5.08 -11.01 25.43
C GLU A 15 3.71 -10.91 24.75
N GLY A 16 2.97 -9.85 25.02
CA GLY A 16 1.70 -9.56 24.35
C GLY A 16 1.86 -9.38 22.83
N LYS A 17 2.97 -8.78 22.37
CA LYS A 17 3.25 -8.71 20.92
C LYS A 17 3.46 -10.09 20.31
N VAL A 18 4.22 -10.97 20.97
CA VAL A 18 4.44 -12.35 20.48
C VAL A 18 3.11 -13.09 20.37
N VAL A 19 2.26 -13.01 21.38
CA VAL A 19 0.91 -13.63 21.37
C VAL A 19 0.06 -13.05 20.23
N GLN A 20 0.00 -11.72 20.09
CA GLN A 20 -0.79 -11.10 19.03
C GLN A 20 -0.26 -11.42 17.64
N HIS A 21 1.05 -11.45 17.42
CA HIS A 21 1.62 -11.85 16.13
C HIS A 21 1.29 -13.31 15.80
N SER A 22 1.46 -14.22 16.78
CA SER A 22 1.11 -15.62 16.60
C SER A 22 -0.37 -15.80 16.26
N LEU A 23 -1.26 -15.11 16.97
CA LEU A 23 -2.69 -15.11 16.69
C LEU A 23 -3.01 -14.57 15.29
N CYS A 24 -2.43 -13.42 14.92
CA CYS A 24 -2.69 -12.79 13.65
C CYS A 24 -2.19 -13.64 12.48
N ASP A 25 -0.94 -14.11 12.52
CA ASP A 25 -0.31 -14.77 11.39
C ASP A 25 -0.86 -16.18 11.16
N ASN A 26 -1.21 -16.92 12.24
CA ASN A 26 -1.65 -18.30 12.13
C ASN A 26 -3.18 -18.47 12.10
N VAL A 27 -3.95 -17.50 12.57
CA VAL A 27 -5.40 -17.64 12.70
C VAL A 27 -6.18 -16.52 12.04
N LEU A 28 -5.97 -15.25 12.46
CA LEU A 28 -6.84 -14.15 12.01
C LEU A 28 -6.63 -13.84 10.55
N GLU A 29 -5.39 -13.74 10.08
CA GLU A 29 -5.11 -13.42 8.68
C GLU A 29 -5.63 -14.52 7.73
N PRO A 30 -5.39 -15.83 7.96
CA PRO A 30 -5.98 -16.89 7.15
C PRO A 30 -7.52 -16.92 7.13
N CYS A 31 -8.17 -16.56 8.24
CA CYS A 31 -9.63 -16.52 8.32
C CYS A 31 -10.22 -15.26 7.68
N PHE A 32 -9.66 -14.08 8.00
CA PHE A 32 -10.23 -12.78 7.61
C PHE A 32 -9.95 -12.45 6.15
N SER A 33 -8.76 -12.81 5.62
CA SER A 33 -8.37 -12.54 4.23
C SER A 33 -9.34 -13.12 3.19
N ARG A 34 -10.03 -14.21 3.53
CA ARG A 34 -11.07 -14.84 2.68
C ARG A 34 -12.27 -13.94 2.44
N ARG A 35 -12.50 -12.98 3.34
CA ARG A 35 -13.61 -12.04 3.24
C ARG A 35 -13.24 -10.77 2.49
N PHE A 36 -11.95 -10.48 2.34
CA PHE A 36 -11.53 -9.21 1.77
C PHE A 36 -11.58 -9.23 0.25
N ILE A 37 -12.17 -8.20 -0.32
CA ILE A 37 -12.12 -7.98 -1.77
C ILE A 37 -10.67 -7.79 -2.25
N ARG A 38 -10.44 -8.04 -3.56
CA ARG A 38 -9.10 -7.82 -4.13
C ARG A 38 -8.64 -6.36 -4.02
N ASP A 39 -9.56 -5.42 -4.13
CA ASP A 39 -9.30 -3.99 -4.17
C ASP A 39 -9.32 -3.31 -2.79
N ASN A 40 -9.13 -4.10 -1.72
CA ASN A 40 -8.70 -3.66 -0.40
C ASN A 40 -7.20 -3.96 -0.25
N TYR A 41 -6.36 -2.91 -0.15
CA TYR A 41 -4.91 -3.00 -0.35
C TYR A 41 -4.09 -2.97 0.93
N ALA A 42 -4.70 -2.69 2.08
CA ALA A 42 -3.98 -2.51 3.33
C ALA A 42 -3.79 -3.81 4.11
N GLY A 43 -2.70 -3.92 4.89
CA GLY A 43 -2.52 -4.87 5.98
C GLY A 43 -2.67 -6.36 5.63
N GLN A 44 -2.47 -6.76 4.38
CA GLN A 44 -2.60 -8.14 3.89
C GLN A 44 -1.30 -8.61 3.23
N ILE A 45 -1.00 -9.90 3.35
CA ILE A 45 0.15 -10.52 2.68
C ILE A 45 0.05 -10.35 1.17
N GLY A 46 1.13 -9.92 0.54
CA GLY A 46 1.19 -9.67 -0.91
C GLY A 46 0.49 -8.41 -1.39
N LYS A 47 -0.08 -7.61 -0.48
CA LYS A 47 -0.69 -6.31 -0.77
C LYS A 47 0.07 -5.18 -0.04
N GLY A 48 -0.32 -3.96 -0.25
CA GLY A 48 0.28 -2.79 0.40
C GLY A 48 0.23 -1.54 -0.47
N THR A 49 1.01 -0.55 -0.11
CA THR A 49 1.05 0.75 -0.80
C THR A 49 1.32 0.62 -2.29
N HIS A 50 2.25 -0.26 -2.68
CA HIS A 50 2.64 -0.42 -4.09
C HIS A 50 1.56 -1.14 -4.89
N ASP A 51 1.00 -2.24 -4.35
CA ASP A 51 -0.12 -2.93 -4.95
C ASP A 51 -1.33 -1.99 -5.12
N GLY A 52 -1.67 -1.20 -4.10
CA GLY A 52 -2.76 -0.22 -4.17
C GLY A 52 -2.54 0.85 -5.25
N LEU A 53 -1.30 1.31 -5.43
CA LEU A 53 -0.95 2.25 -6.49
C LEU A 53 -1.05 1.64 -7.89
N ASP A 54 -0.64 0.39 -8.03
CA ASP A 54 -0.70 -0.33 -9.32
C ASP A 54 -2.15 -0.66 -9.67
N ARG A 55 -2.95 -1.09 -8.71
CA ARG A 55 -4.38 -1.33 -8.88
C ARG A 55 -5.17 -0.05 -9.22
N LEU A 56 -4.84 1.10 -8.60
CA LEU A 56 -5.43 2.38 -9.01
C LEU A 56 -5.09 2.69 -10.47
N ALA A 57 -3.84 2.47 -10.90
CA ALA A 57 -3.45 2.68 -12.29
C ALA A 57 -4.20 1.75 -13.25
N ASP A 58 -4.39 0.47 -12.86
CA ASP A 58 -5.16 -0.49 -13.64
C ASP A 58 -6.65 -0.12 -13.70
N ALA A 59 -7.24 0.32 -12.59
CA ALA A 59 -8.61 0.81 -12.53
C ALA A 59 -8.83 2.00 -13.49
N MET A 60 -7.89 2.97 -13.51
CA MET A 60 -7.93 4.11 -14.43
C MET A 60 -7.78 3.68 -15.88
N ARG A 61 -6.87 2.73 -16.21
CA ARG A 61 -6.73 2.17 -17.57
C ARG A 61 -7.98 1.42 -17.98
N HIS A 62 -8.49 0.56 -17.11
CA HIS A 62 -9.72 -0.18 -17.37
C HIS A 62 -10.90 0.77 -17.65
N TYR A 63 -11.05 1.80 -16.84
CA TYR A 63 -12.05 2.84 -17.03
C TYR A 63 -11.96 3.47 -18.43
N PHE A 64 -10.75 3.88 -18.86
CA PHE A 64 -10.51 4.48 -20.19
C PHE A 64 -10.84 3.51 -21.32
N PHE A 65 -10.25 2.31 -21.29
CA PHE A 65 -10.39 1.36 -22.39
C PHE A 65 -11.78 0.73 -22.48
N SER A 66 -12.49 0.57 -21.37
CA SER A 66 -13.88 0.11 -21.37
C SER A 66 -14.79 1.12 -22.05
N ARG A 67 -14.63 2.41 -21.78
CA ARG A 67 -15.39 3.49 -22.46
C ARG A 67 -15.09 3.56 -23.93
N LYS A 68 -13.81 3.45 -24.28
CA LYS A 68 -13.39 3.41 -25.71
C LYS A 68 -14.02 2.21 -26.41
N ALA A 69 -13.93 1.01 -25.84
CA ALA A 69 -14.51 -0.19 -26.43
C ALA A 69 -16.04 -0.11 -26.57
N ALA A 70 -16.72 0.50 -25.58
CA ALA A 70 -18.17 0.71 -25.64
C ALA A 70 -18.56 1.68 -26.77
N ASP A 71 -17.81 2.76 -26.93
CA ASP A 71 -18.02 3.73 -28.01
C ASP A 71 -17.75 3.11 -29.39
N GLU A 72 -16.66 2.36 -29.58
CA GLU A 72 -16.37 1.62 -30.81
C GLU A 72 -17.47 0.61 -31.13
N ALA A 73 -18.00 -0.08 -30.15
CA ALA A 73 -19.09 -1.05 -30.32
C ALA A 73 -20.40 -0.35 -30.73
N ALA A 74 -20.71 0.80 -30.13
CA ALA A 74 -21.89 1.60 -30.49
C ALA A 74 -21.82 2.12 -31.93
N HIS A 75 -20.68 2.65 -32.37
CA HIS A 75 -20.46 3.08 -33.74
C HIS A 75 -20.60 1.94 -34.74
N ARG A 76 -20.03 0.77 -34.42
CA ARG A 76 -20.15 -0.43 -35.27
C ARG A 76 -21.60 -0.90 -35.39
N ALA A 77 -22.34 -0.91 -34.28
CA ALA A 77 -23.75 -1.30 -34.29
C ALA A 77 -24.63 -0.33 -35.10
N ALA A 78 -24.29 0.96 -35.08
CA ALA A 78 -24.99 2.00 -35.83
C ALA A 78 -24.56 2.08 -37.33
N GLY A 79 -23.58 1.29 -37.76
CA GLY A 79 -23.01 1.37 -39.13
C GLY A 79 -22.27 2.69 -39.41
N LEU A 80 -21.84 3.40 -38.35
CA LEU A 80 -21.14 4.67 -38.46
C LEU A 80 -19.62 4.46 -38.47
N PRO A 81 -18.84 5.30 -39.17
CA PRO A 81 -17.41 5.26 -39.11
C PRO A 81 -16.94 5.59 -37.67
N TYR A 82 -15.90 4.89 -37.25
CA TYR A 82 -15.28 5.17 -35.94
C TYR A 82 -14.75 6.61 -35.91
N ARG A 83 -15.05 7.35 -34.84
CA ARG A 83 -14.59 8.72 -34.66
C ARG A 83 -13.12 8.75 -34.21
N PRO A 84 -12.33 9.72 -34.73
CA PRO A 84 -11.00 9.95 -34.21
C PRO A 84 -11.00 10.19 -32.69
N MET A 85 -9.98 9.67 -31.99
CA MET A 85 -9.82 9.81 -30.55
C MET A 85 -9.76 11.28 -30.08
N GLU A 86 -9.34 12.20 -30.95
CA GLU A 86 -9.27 13.65 -30.68
C GLU A 86 -10.63 14.30 -30.41
N GLU A 87 -11.72 13.69 -30.91
CA GLU A 87 -13.09 14.17 -30.69
C GLU A 87 -13.71 13.65 -29.38
N TRP A 88 -13.06 12.67 -28.70
CA TRP A 88 -13.60 12.01 -27.52
C TRP A 88 -12.56 11.85 -26.44
N ASP A 89 -12.78 12.49 -25.29
CA ASP A 89 -11.95 12.30 -24.12
C ASP A 89 -12.49 11.15 -23.26
N TYR A 90 -12.01 9.93 -23.52
CA TYR A 90 -12.35 8.75 -22.69
C TYR A 90 -11.79 8.85 -21.28
N ALA A 91 -10.89 9.79 -21.00
CA ALA A 91 -10.39 10.11 -19.68
C ALA A 91 -11.33 11.03 -18.90
N ASP A 92 -12.37 11.59 -19.54
CA ASP A 92 -13.34 12.42 -18.86
C ASP A 92 -14.21 11.59 -17.90
N GLY A 93 -14.44 12.13 -16.71
CA GLY A 93 -15.18 11.46 -15.65
C GLY A 93 -15.03 12.15 -14.31
N TRP A 94 -15.45 11.46 -13.27
CA TRP A 94 -15.51 11.98 -11.91
C TRP A 94 -14.94 10.96 -10.92
N VAL A 95 -14.39 11.48 -9.85
CA VAL A 95 -13.88 10.68 -8.72
C VAL A 95 -14.61 11.13 -7.47
N LEU A 96 -15.16 10.17 -6.73
CA LEU A 96 -15.48 10.34 -5.32
C LEU A 96 -14.30 9.83 -4.51
N LYS A 97 -13.63 10.73 -3.78
CA LYS A 97 -12.54 10.41 -2.86
C LYS A 97 -13.05 10.58 -1.44
N GLY A 98 -13.06 9.51 -0.66
CA GLY A 98 -13.54 9.49 0.71
C GLY A 98 -12.46 9.08 1.70
N ASP A 99 -12.62 9.52 2.94
CA ASP A 99 -11.74 9.23 4.07
C ASP A 99 -12.60 9.18 5.34
N PHE A 100 -12.45 8.13 6.17
CA PHE A 100 -13.22 8.02 7.41
C PHE A 100 -12.57 8.86 8.52
N SER A 101 -13.41 9.60 9.22
CA SER A 101 -12.96 10.47 10.32
C SER A 101 -12.58 9.63 11.54
N LYS A 102 -11.35 9.76 12.06
CA LYS A 102 -10.87 9.10 13.28
C LYS A 102 -11.14 7.59 13.30
N PHE A 103 -10.98 6.91 12.16
CA PHE A 103 -11.42 5.55 11.91
C PHE A 103 -11.18 4.59 13.08
N PHE A 104 -9.94 4.37 13.50
CA PHE A 104 -9.60 3.46 14.61
C PHE A 104 -10.24 3.81 15.96
N TYR A 105 -10.54 5.09 16.19
CA TYR A 105 -11.13 5.57 17.44
C TYR A 105 -12.67 5.50 17.47
N THR A 106 -13.30 5.14 16.35
CA THR A 106 -14.75 5.09 16.20
C THR A 106 -15.31 3.70 15.95
N LEU A 107 -14.43 2.69 15.90
CA LEU A 107 -14.83 1.29 15.72
C LEU A 107 -15.52 0.78 16.98
N VAL A 108 -16.76 0.32 16.86
CA VAL A 108 -17.58 -0.20 17.96
C VAL A 108 -17.19 -1.64 18.25
N HIS A 109 -16.86 -1.95 19.52
CA HIS A 109 -16.36 -3.27 19.94
C HIS A 109 -17.30 -4.41 19.57
N ALA A 110 -18.59 -4.26 19.85
CA ALA A 110 -19.60 -5.28 19.52
C ALA A 110 -19.63 -5.60 18.02
N ILE A 111 -19.53 -4.58 17.15
CA ILE A 111 -19.52 -4.78 15.69
C ILE A 111 -18.19 -5.46 15.27
N CYS A 112 -17.05 -5.04 15.79
CA CYS A 112 -15.76 -5.69 15.55
C CYS A 112 -15.83 -7.18 15.88
N PHE A 113 -16.35 -7.50 17.06
CA PHE A 113 -16.41 -8.85 17.57
C PHE A 113 -17.37 -9.74 16.77
N GLU A 114 -18.58 -9.27 16.47
CA GLU A 114 -19.56 -10.01 15.67
C GLU A 114 -19.05 -10.31 14.24
N LYS A 115 -18.38 -9.36 13.61
CA LYS A 115 -17.76 -9.59 12.30
C LYS A 115 -16.61 -10.60 12.40
N ALA A 116 -15.79 -10.51 13.45
CA ALA A 116 -14.71 -11.47 13.68
C ALA A 116 -15.24 -12.88 13.91
N LYS A 117 -16.29 -13.07 14.71
CA LYS A 117 -16.96 -14.38 14.90
C LYS A 117 -17.44 -14.98 13.59
N LYS A 118 -18.07 -14.18 12.72
CA LYS A 118 -18.48 -14.64 11.39
C LYS A 118 -17.30 -15.10 10.54
N ALA A 119 -16.17 -14.41 10.61
CA ALA A 119 -14.97 -14.80 9.88
C ALA A 119 -14.28 -16.05 10.49
N LEU A 120 -14.29 -16.16 11.84
CA LEU A 120 -13.75 -17.33 12.55
C LEU A 120 -14.58 -18.60 12.38
N ALA A 121 -15.80 -18.51 11.90
CA ALA A 121 -16.64 -19.70 11.58
C ALA A 121 -15.98 -20.66 10.55
N PHE A 122 -14.95 -20.22 9.84
CA PHE A 122 -14.11 -21.09 9.00
C PHE A 122 -13.20 -22.04 9.79
N LEU A 123 -12.97 -21.79 11.08
CA LEU A 123 -12.23 -22.74 11.92
C LEU A 123 -13.09 -23.97 12.21
N SER A 124 -12.59 -25.12 11.82
CA SER A 124 -13.28 -26.40 11.99
C SER A 124 -13.24 -26.92 13.43
N ASP A 125 -12.21 -26.51 14.20
CA ASP A 125 -12.03 -26.87 15.60
C ASP A 125 -12.82 -25.90 16.50
N PRO A 126 -13.88 -26.37 17.20
CA PRO A 126 -14.70 -25.52 18.07
C PRO A 126 -13.94 -25.00 19.29
N GLU A 127 -13.07 -25.83 19.89
CA GLU A 127 -12.33 -25.43 21.11
C GLU A 127 -11.32 -24.32 20.76
N LEU A 128 -10.61 -24.47 19.64
CA LEU A 128 -9.71 -23.44 19.16
C LEU A 128 -10.49 -22.16 18.82
N ARG A 129 -11.65 -22.26 18.19
CA ARG A 129 -12.48 -21.10 17.84
C ARG A 129 -12.93 -20.35 19.09
N ASP A 130 -13.48 -21.05 20.09
CA ASP A 130 -13.93 -20.45 21.33
C ASP A 130 -12.80 -19.76 22.09
N PHE A 131 -11.61 -20.39 22.13
CA PHE A 131 -10.40 -19.79 22.70
C PHE A 131 -9.98 -18.50 21.94
N VAL A 132 -9.97 -18.55 20.62
CA VAL A 132 -9.61 -17.40 19.78
C VAL A 132 -10.62 -16.26 19.94
N GLU A 133 -11.91 -16.55 20.00
CA GLU A 133 -12.96 -15.56 20.24
C GLU A 133 -12.78 -14.89 21.61
N TRP A 134 -12.52 -15.67 22.66
CA TRP A 134 -12.24 -15.15 24.00
C TRP A 134 -11.00 -14.24 24.00
N LEU A 135 -9.89 -14.69 23.40
CA LEU A 135 -8.65 -13.92 23.34
C LEU A 135 -8.83 -12.63 22.54
N LEU A 136 -9.53 -12.71 21.43
CA LEU A 136 -9.82 -11.56 20.58
C LEU A 136 -10.71 -10.52 21.28
N TRP A 137 -11.70 -10.99 22.07
CA TRP A 137 -12.49 -10.09 22.91
C TRP A 137 -11.63 -9.35 23.92
N LEU A 138 -10.71 -10.02 24.60
CA LEU A 138 -9.78 -9.36 25.54
C LEU A 138 -8.92 -8.28 24.84
N ILE A 139 -8.50 -8.53 23.62
CA ILE A 139 -7.73 -7.56 22.82
C ILE A 139 -8.61 -6.35 22.46
N ILE A 140 -9.84 -6.56 22.02
CA ILE A 140 -10.78 -5.50 21.65
C ILE A 140 -11.13 -4.66 22.88
N ASP A 141 -11.45 -5.30 24.01
CA ASP A 141 -11.90 -4.66 25.25
C ASP A 141 -10.74 -4.00 26.04
N SER A 142 -9.50 -4.11 25.54
CA SER A 142 -8.33 -3.45 26.15
C SER A 142 -8.31 -1.92 26.00
N THR A 143 -9.24 -1.37 25.25
CA THR A 143 -9.43 0.08 25.04
C THR A 143 -10.86 0.49 25.32
N PRO A 144 -11.13 1.79 25.61
CA PRO A 144 -12.50 2.27 25.74
C PRO A 144 -13.31 2.09 24.45
N ASP A 145 -14.59 1.67 24.58
CA ASP A 145 -15.55 1.62 23.48
C ASP A 145 -16.19 3.01 23.25
N PRO A 146 -16.25 3.53 22.00
CA PRO A 146 -15.67 2.98 20.80
C PRO A 146 -14.18 3.25 20.67
N GLY A 147 -13.48 2.34 20.00
CA GLY A 147 -12.09 2.47 19.61
C GLY A 147 -11.28 1.19 19.79
N ILE A 148 -10.31 0.97 18.92
CA ILE A 148 -9.37 -0.15 19.01
C ILE A 148 -7.94 0.36 19.04
N PRO A 149 -6.98 -0.37 19.68
CA PRO A 149 -5.62 0.12 19.91
C PRO A 149 -4.89 0.35 18.58
N ILE A 150 -4.30 1.54 18.42
CA ILE A 150 -3.43 1.83 17.28
C ILE A 150 -2.04 1.29 17.55
N GLY A 151 -1.48 0.53 16.60
CA GLY A 151 -0.12 -0.03 16.68
C GLY A 151 -0.08 -1.55 16.79
N ASN A 152 -1.21 -2.20 17.00
CA ASN A 152 -1.33 -3.65 17.04
C ASN A 152 -1.70 -4.22 15.66
N GLN A 153 -1.16 -5.38 15.32
CA GLN A 153 -1.47 -6.08 14.07
C GLN A 153 -2.94 -6.52 14.02
N SER A 154 -3.45 -7.06 15.14
CA SER A 154 -4.86 -7.45 15.29
C SER A 154 -5.82 -6.30 14.99
N SER A 155 -5.51 -5.09 15.44
CA SER A 155 -6.33 -3.90 15.18
C SER A 155 -6.41 -3.56 13.68
N GLN A 156 -5.31 -3.77 12.94
CA GLN A 156 -5.35 -3.55 11.49
C GLN A 156 -6.29 -4.55 10.80
N LEU A 157 -6.21 -5.82 11.15
CA LEU A 157 -7.08 -6.87 10.58
C LEU A 157 -8.56 -6.64 10.95
N LEU A 158 -8.84 -6.26 12.20
CA LEU A 158 -10.19 -5.89 12.64
C LEU A 158 -10.74 -4.67 11.89
N ALA A 159 -9.92 -3.65 11.68
CA ALA A 159 -10.30 -2.46 10.93
C ALA A 159 -10.61 -2.76 9.45
N LEU A 160 -9.88 -3.71 8.84
CA LEU A 160 -10.19 -4.18 7.49
C LEU A 160 -11.52 -4.93 7.45
N LEU A 161 -11.72 -5.83 8.42
CA LEU A 161 -12.92 -6.65 8.54
C LEU A 161 -14.17 -5.84 8.87
N TYR A 162 -14.02 -4.73 9.61
CA TYR A 162 -15.12 -3.83 9.96
C TYR A 162 -15.87 -3.30 8.74
N LEU A 163 -15.15 -3.09 7.64
CA LEU A 163 -15.67 -2.55 6.38
C LEU A 163 -15.73 -3.59 5.25
N ASP A 164 -15.64 -4.90 5.53
CA ASP A 164 -15.66 -5.92 4.48
C ASP A 164 -16.99 -5.94 3.71
N ASP A 165 -18.13 -5.90 4.43
CA ASP A 165 -19.45 -5.85 3.79
C ASP A 165 -19.67 -4.53 3.02
N PHE A 166 -19.09 -3.42 3.49
CA PHE A 166 -19.09 -2.14 2.78
C PHE A 166 -18.30 -2.22 1.47
N ASP A 167 -17.14 -2.90 1.49
CA ASP A 167 -16.31 -3.12 0.30
C ASP A 167 -17.06 -3.96 -0.74
N HIS A 168 -17.71 -5.05 -0.31
CA HIS A 168 -18.52 -5.91 -1.18
C HIS A 168 -19.73 -5.16 -1.74
N TRP A 169 -20.44 -4.39 -0.91
CA TRP A 169 -21.56 -3.59 -1.36
C TRP A 169 -21.17 -2.63 -2.50
N LEU A 170 -20.09 -1.87 -2.34
CA LEU A 170 -19.67 -0.91 -3.38
C LEU A 170 -19.15 -1.60 -4.65
N ARG A 171 -18.37 -2.67 -4.50
CA ARG A 171 -17.70 -3.31 -5.61
C ARG A 171 -18.54 -4.36 -6.30
N ASP A 172 -19.15 -5.27 -5.53
CA ASP A 172 -19.79 -6.47 -6.06
C ASP A 172 -21.29 -6.21 -6.31
N ASP A 173 -22.01 -5.58 -5.37
CA ASP A 173 -23.44 -5.32 -5.51
C ASP A 173 -23.73 -4.13 -6.44
N LEU A 174 -22.97 -3.03 -6.31
CA LEU A 174 -23.14 -1.83 -7.13
C LEU A 174 -22.26 -1.81 -8.38
N GLY A 175 -21.30 -2.73 -8.52
CA GLY A 175 -20.42 -2.84 -9.67
C GLY A 175 -19.51 -1.63 -9.92
N LEU A 176 -19.16 -0.88 -8.86
CA LEU A 176 -18.40 0.36 -8.99
C LEU A 176 -16.90 0.11 -9.17
N VAL A 177 -16.23 0.99 -9.89
CA VAL A 177 -14.76 1.05 -9.94
C VAL A 177 -14.29 1.65 -8.62
N TYR A 178 -13.98 0.78 -7.66
CA TYR A 178 -13.72 1.09 -6.26
C TYR A 178 -12.39 0.51 -5.79
N GLY A 179 -11.75 1.19 -4.84
CA GLY A 179 -10.61 0.66 -4.12
C GLY A 179 -10.38 1.39 -2.79
N ARG A 180 -9.86 0.67 -1.79
CA ARG A 180 -9.65 1.17 -0.43
C ARG A 180 -8.28 0.80 0.14
N TYR A 181 -7.72 1.72 0.92
CA TYR A 181 -6.56 1.51 1.76
C TYR A 181 -6.86 2.02 3.17
N MET A 182 -7.19 1.14 4.10
CA MET A 182 -7.68 1.48 5.44
C MET A 182 -8.92 2.38 5.40
N ASP A 183 -8.75 3.64 5.85
CA ASP A 183 -9.76 4.68 5.91
C ASP A 183 -9.90 5.48 4.60
N ASP A 184 -8.98 5.33 3.67
CA ASP A 184 -8.89 6.10 2.43
C ASP A 184 -9.41 5.29 1.22
N PHE A 185 -10.45 5.77 0.52
CA PHE A 185 -11.05 5.06 -0.62
C PHE A 185 -11.33 5.99 -1.80
N TYR A 186 -11.47 5.39 -2.99
CA TYR A 186 -11.88 6.08 -4.19
C TYR A 186 -12.95 5.31 -4.96
N ILE A 187 -13.81 6.05 -5.68
CA ILE A 187 -14.75 5.53 -6.67
C ILE A 187 -14.60 6.36 -7.94
N ILE A 188 -14.51 5.69 -9.10
CA ILE A 188 -14.41 6.36 -10.41
C ILE A 188 -15.69 6.07 -11.19
N SER A 189 -16.29 7.12 -11.79
CA SER A 189 -17.48 7.01 -12.63
C SER A 189 -17.52 8.10 -13.70
N SER A 190 -18.16 7.81 -14.82
CA SER A 190 -18.49 8.83 -15.84
C SER A 190 -19.67 9.72 -15.41
N ASP A 191 -20.50 9.26 -14.48
CA ASP A 191 -21.69 9.94 -14.01
C ASP A 191 -21.50 10.61 -12.66
N LYS A 192 -21.48 11.94 -12.64
CA LYS A 192 -21.40 12.75 -11.42
C LYS A 192 -22.64 12.62 -10.53
N LEU A 193 -23.82 12.47 -11.12
CA LEU A 193 -25.07 12.38 -10.37
C LEU A 193 -25.13 11.04 -9.65
N LEU A 194 -24.67 9.96 -10.30
CA LEU A 194 -24.49 8.67 -9.65
C LEU A 194 -23.57 8.80 -8.42
N LEU A 195 -22.39 9.44 -8.55
CA LEU A 195 -21.49 9.60 -7.41
C LEU A 195 -22.09 10.43 -6.27
N ARG A 196 -22.91 11.43 -6.56
CA ARG A 196 -23.62 12.19 -5.53
C ARG A 196 -24.65 11.34 -4.78
N ARG A 197 -25.37 10.48 -5.50
CA ARG A 197 -26.31 9.53 -4.90
C ARG A 197 -25.57 8.51 -4.03
N ILE A 198 -24.51 7.91 -4.57
CA ILE A 198 -23.66 6.96 -3.85
C ILE A 198 -23.04 7.58 -2.58
N LEU A 199 -22.60 8.84 -2.64
CA LEU A 199 -22.08 9.52 -1.45
C LEU A 199 -23.13 9.58 -0.32
N LYS A 200 -24.39 9.90 -0.65
CA LYS A 200 -25.47 9.92 0.33
C LYS A 200 -25.78 8.51 0.85
N GLU A 201 -25.84 7.52 -0.03
CA GLU A 201 -26.03 6.11 0.35
C GLU A 201 -24.90 5.61 1.26
N ILE A 202 -23.63 6.01 1.00
CA ILE A 202 -22.48 5.72 1.89
C ILE A 202 -22.69 6.33 3.27
N GLU A 203 -23.11 7.61 3.37
CA GLU A 203 -23.34 8.28 4.64
C GLU A 203 -24.44 7.56 5.45
N ASP A 204 -25.51 7.11 4.80
CA ASP A 204 -26.58 6.34 5.43
C ASP A 204 -26.11 4.94 5.84
N TYR A 205 -25.30 4.26 5.00
CA TYR A 205 -24.75 2.92 5.27
C TYR A 205 -23.80 2.89 6.48
N ILE A 206 -22.92 3.88 6.59
CA ILE A 206 -21.89 3.89 7.64
C ILE A 206 -22.39 4.41 8.99
N LYS A 207 -23.52 5.11 9.01
CA LYS A 207 -24.10 5.69 10.22
C LYS A 207 -24.39 4.67 11.33
N PRO A 208 -25.04 3.53 11.06
CA PRO A 208 -25.24 2.47 12.06
C PRO A 208 -23.94 1.79 12.49
N LEU A 209 -22.87 1.90 11.69
CA LEU A 209 -21.54 1.43 12.05
C LEU A 209 -20.79 2.41 12.96
N GLY A 210 -21.39 3.53 13.40
CA GLY A 210 -20.72 4.54 14.21
C GLY A 210 -19.68 5.37 13.44
N LEU A 211 -19.60 5.23 12.12
CA LEU A 211 -18.60 5.89 11.28
C LEU A 211 -19.13 7.19 10.68
N ARG A 212 -18.20 8.07 10.33
CA ARG A 212 -18.48 9.32 9.62
C ARG A 212 -17.41 9.58 8.58
N LEU A 213 -17.80 10.14 7.44
CA LEU A 213 -16.84 10.63 6.47
C LEU A 213 -16.15 11.90 6.99
N ASN A 214 -14.88 12.05 6.59
CA ASN A 214 -14.10 13.24 6.84
C ASN A 214 -14.62 14.39 5.94
N ASN A 215 -14.54 15.63 6.40
CA ASN A 215 -14.89 16.83 5.64
C ASN A 215 -14.05 17.06 4.36
N LYS A 216 -12.99 16.26 4.16
CA LYS A 216 -12.18 16.22 2.92
C LYS A 216 -12.78 15.33 1.84
N THR A 217 -13.82 14.57 2.17
CA THR A 217 -14.53 13.75 1.18
C THR A 217 -15.13 14.64 0.12
N GLN A 218 -14.83 14.35 -1.14
CA GLN A 218 -15.19 15.23 -2.26
C GLN A 218 -15.38 14.49 -3.57
N ILE A 219 -16.19 15.09 -4.45
CA ILE A 219 -16.35 14.66 -5.84
C ILE A 219 -15.69 15.70 -6.74
N PHE A 220 -14.74 15.25 -7.58
CA PHE A 220 -14.00 16.13 -8.47
C PHE A 220 -13.77 15.46 -9.83
N PRO A 221 -13.43 16.23 -10.89
CA PRO A 221 -13.14 15.68 -12.22
C PRO A 221 -11.93 14.76 -12.21
N LEU A 222 -12.02 13.59 -12.89
CA LEU A 222 -10.93 12.61 -12.99
C LEU A 222 -9.65 13.21 -13.61
N LYS A 223 -9.80 14.18 -14.52
CA LYS A 223 -8.68 14.91 -15.12
C LYS A 223 -7.79 15.65 -14.11
N ASN A 224 -8.31 15.95 -12.93
CA ASN A 224 -7.53 16.56 -11.86
C ASN A 224 -6.54 15.58 -11.22
N GLY A 225 -6.64 14.27 -11.53
CA GLY A 225 -5.85 13.22 -10.91
C GLY A 225 -6.30 12.88 -9.50
N ILE A 226 -5.82 11.78 -8.98
CA ILE A 226 -6.16 11.23 -7.66
C ILE A 226 -4.91 11.24 -6.78
N ASP A 227 -5.00 11.93 -5.64
CA ASP A 227 -4.02 11.85 -4.57
C ASP A 227 -4.27 10.59 -3.74
N PHE A 228 -3.40 9.58 -3.85
CA PHE A 228 -3.53 8.31 -3.15
C PHE A 228 -2.16 7.76 -2.76
N LEU A 229 -2.02 7.27 -1.54
CA LEU A 229 -0.82 6.61 -1.02
C LEU A 229 0.49 7.38 -1.27
N GLY A 230 0.45 8.70 -1.13
CA GLY A 230 1.64 9.55 -1.26
C GLY A 230 1.93 10.04 -2.68
N PHE A 231 1.18 9.59 -3.67
CA PHE A 231 1.34 9.98 -5.07
C PHE A 231 0.12 10.74 -5.59
N HIS A 232 0.36 11.48 -6.65
CA HIS A 232 -0.64 12.08 -7.52
C HIS A 232 -0.68 11.30 -8.83
N THR A 233 -1.79 10.57 -9.07
CA THR A 233 -1.96 9.69 -10.22
C THR A 233 -3.02 10.26 -11.13
N TYR A 234 -2.72 10.45 -12.40
CA TYR A 234 -3.67 10.98 -13.38
C TYR A 234 -3.64 10.20 -14.70
N LEU A 235 -4.77 10.24 -15.40
CA LEU A 235 -4.99 9.62 -16.68
C LEU A 235 -4.83 10.69 -17.78
N THR A 236 -4.08 10.37 -18.83
CA THR A 236 -3.95 11.22 -20.02
C THR A 236 -5.05 10.94 -21.02
N SER A 237 -5.29 11.85 -21.97
CA SER A 237 -6.22 11.67 -23.07
C SER A 237 -5.91 10.43 -23.95
N THR A 238 -4.69 9.92 -23.91
CA THR A 238 -4.28 8.70 -24.64
C THR A 238 -4.43 7.41 -23.84
N GLY A 239 -5.00 7.45 -22.64
CA GLY A 239 -5.13 6.29 -21.75
C GLY A 239 -3.87 5.92 -20.98
N LYS A 240 -2.78 6.70 -21.09
CA LYS A 240 -1.58 6.50 -20.27
C LYS A 240 -1.82 7.03 -18.86
N VAL A 241 -1.50 6.21 -17.85
CA VAL A 241 -1.52 6.64 -16.46
C VAL A 241 -0.13 7.15 -16.06
N VAL A 242 -0.09 8.32 -15.45
CA VAL A 242 1.13 8.97 -14.96
C VAL A 242 1.02 9.12 -13.44
N ARG A 243 2.06 8.71 -12.73
CA ARG A 243 2.15 8.76 -11.26
C ARG A 243 3.28 9.70 -10.86
N LYS A 244 2.96 10.80 -10.22
CA LYS A 244 3.93 11.80 -9.73
C LYS A 244 3.98 11.79 -8.20
N VAL A 245 5.15 12.05 -7.66
CA VAL A 245 5.31 12.30 -6.21
C VAL A 245 4.65 13.63 -5.87
N ARG A 246 3.93 13.69 -4.77
CA ARG A 246 3.30 14.93 -4.30
C ARG A 246 4.37 15.97 -3.93
N ALA A 247 4.18 17.21 -4.33
CA ALA A 247 5.11 18.31 -4.07
C ALA A 247 5.49 18.41 -2.58
N LYS A 248 4.53 18.22 -1.68
CA LYS A 248 4.77 18.23 -0.22
C LYS A 248 5.79 17.18 0.23
N SER A 249 5.83 15.98 -0.41
CA SER A 249 6.82 14.94 -0.09
C SER A 249 8.23 15.40 -0.47
N ILE A 250 8.36 16.05 -1.63
CA ILE A 250 9.64 16.60 -2.12
C ILE A 250 10.13 17.70 -1.19
N ASP A 251 9.26 18.65 -0.82
CA ASP A 251 9.60 19.76 0.07
C ASP A 251 9.97 19.27 1.48
N ASN A 252 9.27 18.24 1.96
CA ASN A 252 9.60 17.60 3.23
C ASN A 252 10.98 16.97 3.20
N MET A 253 11.34 16.25 2.12
CA MET A 253 12.66 15.65 1.98
C MET A 253 13.75 16.73 1.89
N LYS A 254 13.55 17.78 1.11
CA LYS A 254 14.50 18.93 1.08
C LYS A 254 14.71 19.57 2.45
N ARG A 255 13.62 19.71 3.25
CA ARG A 255 13.74 20.22 4.63
C ARG A 255 14.50 19.25 5.55
N LYS A 256 14.26 17.93 5.41
CA LYS A 256 14.99 16.90 6.15
C LYS A 256 16.47 16.92 5.84
N ILE A 257 16.85 17.00 4.55
CA ILE A 257 18.25 17.07 4.12
C ILE A 257 18.99 18.23 4.79
N ARG A 258 18.40 19.44 4.77
CA ARG A 258 18.97 20.62 5.46
C ARG A 258 19.10 20.41 6.97
N LYS A 259 18.07 19.86 7.62
CA LYS A 259 18.10 19.56 9.05
C LYS A 259 19.17 18.52 9.38
N TYR A 260 19.31 17.48 8.57
CA TYR A 260 20.29 16.42 8.77
C TYR A 260 21.73 16.96 8.68
N ARG A 261 22.01 17.89 7.77
CA ARG A 261 23.33 18.53 7.73
C ARG A 261 23.71 19.16 9.07
N GLY A 262 22.82 19.97 9.65
CA GLY A 262 23.06 20.56 10.96
C GLY A 262 23.17 19.55 12.11
N LEU A 263 22.47 18.41 12.02
CA LEU A 263 22.59 17.35 13.02
C LEU A 263 23.93 16.60 12.90
N VAL A 264 24.40 16.35 11.68
CA VAL A 264 25.71 15.73 11.43
C VAL A 264 26.83 16.67 11.87
N ASP A 265 26.79 17.96 11.52
CA ASP A 265 27.79 18.95 11.92
C ASP A 265 27.88 19.11 13.44
N SER A 266 26.78 18.89 14.16
CA SER A 266 26.74 18.91 15.63
C SER A 266 27.02 17.56 16.28
N GLY A 267 27.39 16.51 15.53
CA GLY A 267 27.68 15.16 16.03
C GLY A 267 26.46 14.39 16.57
N ARG A 268 25.23 14.88 16.30
CA ARG A 268 23.97 14.26 16.78
C ARG A 268 23.35 13.24 15.82
N MET A 269 23.91 13.09 14.63
CA MET A 269 23.44 12.14 13.63
C MET A 269 24.62 11.60 12.80
N MET A 270 24.63 10.30 12.53
CA MET A 270 25.66 9.65 11.71
C MET A 270 25.31 9.74 10.22
N LEU A 271 26.34 9.79 9.36
CA LEU A 271 26.19 9.88 7.90
C LEU A 271 25.42 8.67 7.31
N GLU A 272 25.63 7.49 7.87
CA GLU A 272 24.94 6.25 7.47
C GLU A 272 23.43 6.38 7.66
N SER A 273 22.99 6.96 8.77
CA SER A 273 21.56 7.20 9.05
C SER A 273 20.95 8.21 8.06
N VAL A 274 21.72 9.22 7.64
CA VAL A 274 21.29 10.17 6.61
C VAL A 274 21.12 9.45 5.27
N LEU A 275 22.13 8.66 4.86
CA LEU A 275 22.09 7.89 3.61
C LEU A 275 20.93 6.90 3.60
N GLN A 276 20.72 6.18 4.69
CA GLN A 276 19.60 5.23 4.82
C GLN A 276 18.24 5.93 4.68
N SER A 277 18.07 7.09 5.34
CA SER A 277 16.82 7.86 5.25
C SER A 277 16.56 8.37 3.83
N TYR A 278 17.61 8.84 3.12
CA TYR A 278 17.49 9.29 1.74
C TYR A 278 17.24 8.13 0.78
N ALA A 279 17.96 7.02 0.91
CA ALA A 279 17.79 5.82 0.10
C ALA A 279 16.38 5.23 0.24
N SER A 280 15.84 5.18 1.46
CA SER A 280 14.45 4.76 1.73
C SER A 280 13.44 5.64 0.99
N TRP A 281 13.63 6.97 1.02
CA TRP A 281 12.76 7.88 0.28
C TRP A 281 12.89 7.69 -1.25
N CYS A 282 14.11 7.52 -1.76
CA CYS A 282 14.36 7.21 -3.18
C CYS A 282 13.69 5.90 -3.60
N GLY A 283 13.76 4.86 -2.75
CA GLY A 283 13.04 3.61 -2.95
C GLY A 283 11.54 3.81 -3.06
N HIS A 284 10.94 4.59 -2.14
CA HIS A 284 9.51 4.90 -2.20
C HIS A 284 9.13 5.64 -3.50
N ILE A 285 9.84 6.69 -3.87
CA ILE A 285 9.50 7.49 -5.07
C ILE A 285 9.78 6.77 -6.39
N SER A 286 10.60 5.70 -6.40
CA SER A 286 10.89 4.91 -7.61
C SER A 286 9.66 4.23 -8.21
N HIS A 287 8.58 4.07 -7.44
CA HIS A 287 7.28 3.56 -7.89
C HIS A 287 6.46 4.55 -8.71
N GLY A 288 6.97 5.76 -8.96
CA GLY A 288 6.37 6.77 -9.82
C GLY A 288 7.20 7.10 -11.06
N ASN A 289 6.67 7.97 -11.90
CA ASN A 289 7.37 8.55 -13.05
C ASN A 289 8.36 9.62 -12.57
N THR A 290 9.46 9.22 -11.94
CA THR A 290 10.33 10.10 -11.13
C THR A 290 11.78 10.15 -11.59
N TYR A 291 12.10 9.68 -12.80
CA TYR A 291 13.49 9.64 -13.28
C TYR A 291 14.20 10.99 -13.14
N HIS A 292 13.68 12.06 -13.73
CA HIS A 292 14.27 13.40 -13.63
C HIS A 292 14.21 13.98 -12.22
N LEU A 293 13.14 13.68 -11.47
CA LEU A 293 13.05 14.10 -10.08
C LEU A 293 14.18 13.50 -9.25
N ARG A 294 14.47 12.21 -9.42
CA ARG A 294 15.56 11.55 -8.69
C ARG A 294 16.90 12.17 -9.02
N GLN A 295 17.21 12.39 -10.30
CA GLN A 295 18.45 13.08 -10.70
C GLN A 295 18.61 14.45 -10.02
N ASN A 296 17.54 15.25 -10.03
CA ASN A 296 17.57 16.59 -9.41
C ASN A 296 17.71 16.50 -7.88
N MET A 297 17.08 15.50 -7.25
CA MET A 297 17.17 15.31 -5.80
C MET A 297 18.53 14.71 -5.39
N ASP A 298 19.12 13.84 -6.21
CA ASP A 298 20.49 13.33 -6.00
C ASP A 298 21.50 14.48 -6.06
N ALA A 299 21.39 15.36 -7.07
CA ALA A 299 22.23 16.54 -7.16
C ALA A 299 22.06 17.45 -5.92
N TYR A 300 20.82 17.66 -5.46
CA TYR A 300 20.54 18.43 -4.25
C TYR A 300 21.11 17.77 -2.99
N PHE A 301 20.91 16.44 -2.82
CA PHE A 301 21.38 15.67 -1.68
C PHE A 301 22.91 15.68 -1.58
N PHE A 302 23.61 15.35 -2.67
CA PHE A 302 25.08 15.34 -2.72
C PHE A 302 25.70 16.75 -2.73
N GLY A 303 24.90 17.81 -2.92
CA GLY A 303 25.31 19.18 -2.65
C GLY A 303 25.47 19.46 -1.15
N TYR A 304 24.62 18.84 -0.30
CA TYR A 304 24.71 18.93 1.17
C TYR A 304 25.64 17.87 1.78
N PHE A 305 25.78 16.71 1.15
CA PHE A 305 26.56 15.57 1.62
C PHE A 305 27.51 15.06 0.52
N PRO A 306 28.51 15.86 0.12
CA PRO A 306 29.46 15.46 -0.92
C PRO A 306 30.28 14.21 -0.53
N GLU A 307 30.49 13.99 0.78
CA GLU A 307 31.17 12.84 1.36
C GLU A 307 30.44 11.51 1.13
N LEU A 308 29.14 11.54 0.85
CA LEU A 308 28.31 10.36 0.56
C LEU A 308 28.16 10.09 -0.94
N ARG A 309 28.81 10.88 -1.81
CA ARG A 309 28.71 10.68 -3.25
C ARG A 309 29.37 9.37 -3.63
N PRO A 310 28.69 8.46 -4.38
CA PRO A 310 29.32 7.24 -4.87
C PRO A 310 30.54 7.60 -5.71
N THR A 311 31.68 6.96 -5.41
CA THR A 311 32.86 7.05 -6.27
C THR A 311 32.49 6.42 -7.62
N PRO A 312 32.78 7.06 -8.76
CA PRO A 312 32.59 6.42 -10.06
C PRO A 312 33.31 5.06 -10.05
N LYS A 313 32.59 4.00 -10.42
CA LYS A 313 33.26 2.72 -10.73
C LYS A 313 34.13 2.97 -11.97
N GLY A 314 35.34 3.37 -11.74
CA GLY A 314 36.28 3.66 -12.80
C GLY A 314 37.68 3.39 -12.32
N GLU A 315 38.36 2.52 -13.07
CA GLU A 315 39.78 2.16 -13.03
C GLU A 315 40.21 1.23 -11.89
N ASN A 316 40.24 -0.04 -12.23
CA ASN A 316 41.17 -1.02 -11.61
C ASN A 316 42.58 -0.43 -11.58
N THR A 317 42.90 0.29 -10.52
CA THR A 317 44.29 0.42 -10.16
C THR A 317 44.73 -0.94 -9.71
N HIS A 318 45.45 -1.65 -10.59
CA HIS A 318 46.25 -2.80 -10.24
C HIS A 318 47.16 -2.38 -9.07
N GLY A 319 46.77 -2.70 -7.85
CA GLY A 319 47.69 -2.71 -6.73
C GLY A 319 48.80 -3.72 -7.01
N PRO A 320 50.05 -3.48 -6.53
CA PRO A 320 51.16 -4.35 -6.81
C PRO A 320 50.86 -5.77 -6.32
N LYS A 321 51.04 -6.75 -7.23
CA LYS A 321 50.99 -8.17 -6.92
C LYS A 321 52.00 -8.45 -5.83
N THR A 322 51.59 -8.64 -4.60
CA THR A 322 52.41 -9.27 -3.57
C THR A 322 52.58 -10.75 -3.98
N GLU A 323 53.75 -11.09 -4.45
CA GLU A 323 54.19 -12.46 -4.66
C GLU A 323 54.12 -13.20 -3.32
N GLN A 324 53.20 -14.17 -3.23
CA GLN A 324 53.25 -15.16 -2.16
C GLN A 324 54.26 -16.25 -2.55
N PRO A 325 55.16 -16.70 -1.63
CA PRO A 325 56.14 -17.73 -1.91
C PRO A 325 55.47 -19.08 -2.19
N ARG A 326 55.89 -19.72 -3.27
CA ARG A 326 55.57 -21.10 -3.64
C ARG A 326 55.97 -22.04 -2.49
N LYS A 327 55.02 -22.74 -1.91
CA LYS A 327 55.26 -23.99 -1.17
C LYS A 327 55.39 -25.12 -2.18
N GLN A 328 56.58 -25.75 -2.17
CA GLN A 328 56.86 -27.00 -2.87
C GLN A 328 56.15 -28.18 -2.17
N GLY A 329 55.58 -29.03 -2.95
CA GLY A 329 55.67 -30.48 -3.01
C GLY A 329 55.05 -31.33 -1.91
N GLU A 330 54.33 -32.27 -2.40
CA GLU A 330 54.03 -33.66 -1.96
C GLU A 330 52.55 -33.89 -1.99
N GLY A 331 51.96 -34.80 -2.70
CA GLY A 331 52.21 -36.17 -3.03
C GLY A 331 50.83 -36.69 -3.52
N GLU A 332 50.84 -37.30 -4.68
CA GLU A 332 49.70 -38.06 -5.23
C GLU A 332 49.23 -39.15 -4.27
N VAL A 333 47.90 -39.27 -4.08
CA VAL A 333 47.25 -40.58 -3.94
C VAL A 333 45.92 -40.55 -4.68
N ARG A 334 45.91 -41.33 -5.78
CA ARG A 334 44.68 -41.72 -6.50
C ARG A 334 43.95 -42.78 -5.69
N HIS A 335 42.64 -42.64 -5.58
CA HIS A 335 41.76 -43.80 -5.45
C HIS A 335 40.55 -43.67 -6.35
N HIS A 336 40.49 -44.61 -7.28
CA HIS A 336 39.35 -45.00 -8.10
C HIS A 336 38.31 -45.75 -7.24
N SER A 337 37.02 -45.51 -7.55
CA SER A 337 36.02 -46.56 -7.85
C SER A 337 34.64 -45.94 -7.93
N ARG A 338 34.03 -45.96 -9.12
CA ARG A 338 33.02 -46.89 -9.70
C ARG A 338 31.65 -46.69 -9.05
N GLN A 339 30.77 -46.07 -9.84
CA GLN A 339 29.60 -46.65 -10.56
C GLN A 339 28.78 -47.74 -9.83
N ALA A 340 27.50 -47.46 -9.65
CA ALA A 340 26.33 -48.26 -9.99
C ALA A 340 25.10 -47.45 -9.58
N ASP A 341 24.25 -46.98 -10.42
CA ASP A 341 23.19 -47.57 -11.25
C ASP A 341 22.03 -48.24 -10.46
N HIS A 342 20.87 -47.73 -10.78
CA HIS A 342 19.57 -48.35 -11.03
C HIS A 342 18.47 -48.39 -9.98
N LEU A 343 17.32 -47.96 -10.49
CA LEU A 343 15.95 -48.49 -10.36
C LEU A 343 15.16 -48.02 -9.11
N ALA A 344 14.16 -47.21 -9.31
CA ALA A 344 12.80 -47.43 -9.86
C ALA A 344 11.74 -47.73 -8.80
N ARG A 345 10.68 -46.90 -8.81
CA ARG A 345 9.29 -47.18 -8.53
C ARG A 345 8.85 -47.78 -7.17
N GLY A 346 7.99 -46.99 -6.54
CA GLY A 346 7.10 -47.30 -5.46
C GLY A 346 6.28 -46.06 -5.13
#